data_14d6d82658e7a94d1b8564f47b63f702
#
_entry.id   14d6d82658e7a94d1b8564f47b63f702
#
_cell.length_a   1.000
_cell.length_b   1.000
_cell.length_c   1.000
_cell.angle_alpha   90.00
_cell.angle_beta   90.00
_cell.angle_gamma   90.00
#
_symmetry.space_group_name_H-M   'P 1'
#
loop_
_entity.id
_entity.type
_entity.pdbx_description
1 polymer ?
#
loop_
_entity_poly.entity_id
_entity_poly.type
_entity_poly.pdbx_seq_one_letter_code
_entity_poly.pdbx_strand_id
1 'polypeptide(L)'
;MSKTVDLLGQQAEYYLNHTCKTIDKKLIHVPGPDVIDKIWVDSDRNVRTLNSLQALYGHGRLANTGYVSILPVDQDIEHTAGASFAPNPIYFDPENIVKLAIEGGCNAVASTFGILGAVARKYAHKIPFVVKLNHNELLTYPNSYDQVMFGTCLLYTSDAADDRISV
;
A
#
# COMPACT_ATOMS: atom_id res chain seq x y z
N MET A 1 6.28 2.60 31.55
CA MET A 1 5.70 1.42 30.85
C MET A 1 5.31 1.86 29.45
N SER A 2 5.30 0.97 28.46
CA SER A 2 4.94 1.41 27.11
C SER A 2 3.42 1.64 27.04
N LYS A 3 2.99 2.65 26.28
CA LYS A 3 1.58 2.97 26.04
C LYS A 3 0.75 1.74 25.60
N THR A 4 1.39 0.77 24.96
CA THR A 4 0.78 -0.49 24.52
C THR A 4 0.37 -1.37 25.71
N VAL A 5 1.21 -1.47 26.74
CA VAL A 5 0.93 -2.26 27.94
C VAL A 5 -0.26 -1.66 28.69
N ASP A 6 -0.30 -0.33 28.80
CA ASP A 6 -1.40 0.37 29.48
C ASP A 6 -2.74 0.17 28.73
N LEU A 7 -2.72 0.17 27.39
CA LEU A 7 -3.92 -0.08 26.58
C LEU A 7 -4.41 -1.54 26.65
N LEU A 8 -3.51 -2.52 26.76
CA LEU A 8 -3.85 -3.93 26.85
C LEU A 8 -4.28 -4.35 28.28
N GLY A 9 -3.95 -3.53 29.27
CA GLY A 9 -4.35 -3.76 30.67
C GLY A 9 -3.86 -5.10 31.22
N GLN A 10 -4.72 -5.80 31.99
CA GLN A 10 -4.39 -7.06 32.65
C GLN A 10 -4.03 -8.20 31.68
N GLN A 11 -4.40 -8.12 30.42
CA GLN A 11 -4.13 -9.13 29.41
C GLN A 11 -2.85 -8.84 28.61
N ALA A 12 -2.12 -7.77 28.91
CA ALA A 12 -0.95 -7.35 28.18
C ALA A 12 0.11 -8.46 28.05
N GLU A 13 0.42 -9.14 29.15
CA GLU A 13 1.41 -10.22 29.17
C GLU A 13 0.99 -11.38 28.26
N TYR A 14 -0.26 -11.78 28.32
CA TYR A 14 -0.81 -12.84 27.48
C TYR A 14 -0.71 -12.52 25.99
N TYR A 15 -1.13 -11.31 25.59
CA TYR A 15 -1.11 -10.93 24.17
C TYR A 15 0.30 -10.67 23.63
N LEU A 16 1.15 -10.02 24.41
CA LEU A 16 2.51 -9.68 23.97
C LEU A 16 3.44 -10.90 23.92
N ASN A 17 3.21 -11.90 24.77
CA ASN A 17 4.03 -13.12 24.85
C ASN A 17 3.34 -14.33 24.21
N HIS A 18 2.24 -14.12 23.48
CA HIS A 18 1.54 -15.22 22.84
C HIS A 18 2.44 -15.97 21.87
N THR A 19 2.46 -17.30 22.02
CA THR A 19 3.16 -18.21 21.11
C THR A 19 2.16 -19.19 20.51
N CYS A 20 2.12 -19.29 19.18
CA CYS A 20 1.30 -20.27 18.50
C CYS A 20 1.75 -21.68 18.88
N LYS A 21 0.80 -22.53 19.34
CA LYS A 21 1.08 -23.90 19.75
C LYS A 21 0.98 -24.92 18.61
N THR A 22 0.29 -24.56 17.53
CA THR A 22 0.04 -25.45 16.39
C THR A 22 1.12 -25.42 15.33
N ILE A 23 1.85 -24.32 15.23
CA ILE A 23 2.94 -24.13 14.25
C ILE A 23 4.19 -23.73 15.02
N ASP A 24 5.22 -24.56 14.95
CA ASP A 24 6.52 -24.25 15.56
C ASP A 24 7.11 -23.01 14.87
N LYS A 25 7.56 -22.04 15.67
CA LYS A 25 8.20 -20.81 15.18
C LYS A 25 9.37 -21.10 14.24
N LYS A 26 10.05 -22.22 14.39
CA LYS A 26 11.16 -22.65 13.52
C LYS A 26 10.72 -22.97 12.09
N LEU A 27 9.43 -23.26 11.89
CA LEU A 27 8.85 -23.54 10.58
C LEU A 27 8.37 -22.28 9.87
N ILE A 28 8.38 -21.13 10.54
CA ILE A 28 7.91 -19.86 10.00
C ILE A 28 9.11 -19.12 9.44
N HIS A 29 9.05 -18.80 8.13
CA HIS A 29 9.99 -17.86 7.54
C HIS A 29 9.64 -16.45 8.01
N VAL A 30 10.58 -15.81 8.71
CA VAL A 30 10.47 -14.41 9.11
C VAL A 30 11.25 -13.58 8.10
N PRO A 31 10.62 -12.64 7.37
CA PRO A 31 11.32 -11.79 6.43
C PRO A 31 12.32 -10.87 7.14
N GLY A 32 13.31 -10.40 6.42
CA GLY A 32 14.36 -9.52 6.91
C GLY A 32 14.73 -8.43 5.90
N PRO A 33 15.76 -7.64 6.18
CA PRO A 33 16.20 -6.55 5.31
C PRO A 33 16.65 -7.03 3.92
N ASP A 34 16.98 -8.30 3.78
CA ASP A 34 17.45 -8.97 2.59
C ASP A 34 16.34 -9.67 1.79
N VAL A 35 15.07 -9.29 2.02
CA VAL A 35 13.90 -9.91 1.37
C VAL A 35 13.97 -9.86 -0.16
N ILE A 36 14.50 -8.79 -0.73
CA ILE A 36 14.65 -8.67 -2.19
C ILE A 36 15.69 -9.65 -2.70
N ASP A 37 16.86 -9.70 -2.07
CA ASP A 37 17.96 -10.57 -2.48
C ASP A 37 17.63 -12.05 -2.33
N LYS A 38 16.90 -12.42 -1.27
CA LYS A 38 16.55 -13.82 -1.00
C LYS A 38 15.36 -14.35 -1.78
N ILE A 39 14.42 -13.49 -2.15
CA ILE A 39 13.14 -13.94 -2.72
C ILE A 39 12.98 -13.51 -4.17
N TRP A 40 13.37 -12.29 -4.51
CA TRP A 40 13.02 -11.68 -5.78
C TRP A 40 14.13 -11.69 -6.83
N VAL A 41 15.41 -11.73 -6.43
CA VAL A 41 16.56 -11.70 -7.38
C VAL A 41 16.54 -12.89 -8.34
N ASP A 42 16.20 -14.08 -7.83
CA ASP A 42 16.13 -15.32 -8.64
C ASP A 42 14.79 -15.48 -9.39
N SER A 43 13.90 -14.48 -9.31
CA SER A 43 12.64 -14.48 -10.06
C SER A 43 12.80 -13.98 -11.48
N ASP A 44 11.75 -14.12 -12.31
CA ASP A 44 11.68 -13.59 -13.67
C ASP A 44 11.46 -12.06 -13.75
N ARG A 45 11.58 -11.36 -12.64
CA ARG A 45 11.34 -9.91 -12.56
C ARG A 45 12.51 -9.13 -13.20
N ASN A 46 12.16 -8.13 -14.01
CA ASN A 46 13.15 -7.25 -14.59
C ASN A 46 13.77 -6.31 -13.54
N VAL A 47 14.87 -5.67 -13.88
CA VAL A 47 15.62 -4.77 -12.98
C VAL A 47 14.77 -3.60 -12.47
N ARG A 48 13.88 -3.05 -13.30
CA ARG A 48 12.98 -1.96 -12.90
C ARG A 48 12.01 -2.42 -11.81
N THR A 49 11.46 -3.62 -11.93
CA THR A 49 10.59 -4.21 -10.91
C THR A 49 11.35 -4.43 -9.61
N LEU A 50 12.58 -4.93 -9.65
CA LEU A 50 13.41 -5.08 -8.45
C LEU A 50 13.68 -3.74 -7.77
N ASN A 51 13.97 -2.69 -8.53
CA ASN A 51 14.13 -1.34 -7.99
C ASN A 51 12.85 -0.81 -7.33
N SER A 52 11.69 -1.04 -7.95
CA SER A 52 10.40 -0.64 -7.38
C SER A 52 10.08 -1.41 -6.10
N LEU A 53 10.37 -2.70 -6.04
CA LEU A 53 10.23 -3.50 -4.82
C LEU A 53 11.19 -3.01 -3.74
N GLN A 54 12.44 -2.72 -4.07
CA GLN A 54 13.40 -2.17 -3.11
C GLN A 54 12.93 -0.82 -2.56
N ALA A 55 12.37 0.05 -3.41
CA ALA A 55 11.79 1.32 -2.96
C ALA A 55 10.62 1.10 -2.00
N LEU A 56 9.74 0.14 -2.28
CA LEU A 56 8.60 -0.22 -1.43
C LEU A 56 9.06 -0.75 -0.06
N TYR A 57 9.98 -1.71 -0.03
CA TYR A 57 10.48 -2.31 1.21
C TYR A 57 11.46 -1.41 1.96
N GLY A 58 12.08 -0.45 1.28
CA GLY A 58 13.03 0.50 1.87
C GLY A 58 12.39 1.79 2.40
N HIS A 59 11.06 1.95 2.31
CA HIS A 59 10.37 3.17 2.68
C HIS A 59 9.54 3.02 3.96
N GLY A 60 9.25 4.16 4.62
CA GLY A 60 8.35 4.23 5.77
C GLY A 60 8.95 3.65 7.06
N ARG A 61 8.08 3.50 8.08
CA ARG A 61 8.49 3.03 9.41
C ARG A 61 8.90 1.56 9.46
N LEU A 62 8.51 0.77 8.47
CA LEU A 62 8.90 -0.64 8.34
C LEU A 62 10.04 -0.83 7.33
N ALA A 63 10.73 0.25 6.95
CA ALA A 63 11.85 0.18 6.02
C ALA A 63 12.90 -0.85 6.48
N ASN A 64 13.34 -1.68 5.52
CA ASN A 64 14.39 -2.68 5.72
C ASN A 64 14.07 -3.75 6.79
N THR A 65 12.81 -4.01 7.06
CA THR A 65 12.39 -5.10 7.96
C THR A 65 11.87 -6.33 7.20
N GLY A 66 11.62 -6.19 5.89
CA GLY A 66 10.95 -7.21 5.08
C GLY A 66 9.43 -7.20 5.21
N TYR A 67 8.87 -6.25 5.97
CA TYR A 67 7.43 -6.00 6.08
C TYR A 67 7.06 -4.68 5.41
N VAL A 68 5.79 -4.56 5.01
CA VAL A 68 5.25 -3.35 4.41
C VAL A 68 3.96 -2.93 5.10
N SER A 69 3.77 -1.62 5.23
CA SER A 69 2.53 -0.98 5.66
C SER A 69 2.04 -0.11 4.51
N ILE A 70 0.91 -0.46 3.93
CA ILE A 70 0.33 0.25 2.78
C ILE A 70 -0.99 0.87 3.24
N LEU A 71 -1.21 2.16 2.94
CA LEU A 71 -2.50 2.82 3.12
C LEU A 71 -3.32 2.70 1.82
N PRO A 72 -4.34 1.84 1.75
CA PRO A 72 -5.24 1.80 0.61
C PRO A 72 -6.40 2.77 0.81
N VAL A 73 -6.68 3.59 -0.20
CA VAL A 73 -7.86 4.49 -0.22
C VAL A 73 -8.45 4.50 -1.63
N ASP A 74 -9.60 3.87 -1.79
CA ASP A 74 -10.33 3.74 -3.05
C ASP A 74 -11.83 4.05 -2.93
N GLN A 75 -12.22 4.73 -1.86
CA GLN A 75 -13.61 5.08 -1.56
C GLN A 75 -14.24 6.02 -2.57
N ASP A 76 -13.46 6.67 -3.39
CA ASP A 76 -13.93 7.51 -4.50
C ASP A 76 -14.70 6.70 -5.56
N ILE A 77 -14.43 5.42 -5.69
CA ILE A 77 -14.97 4.54 -6.73
C ILE A 77 -15.63 3.27 -6.17
N GLU A 78 -15.22 2.81 -5.00
CA GLU A 78 -15.78 1.67 -4.30
C GLU A 78 -16.56 2.09 -3.05
N HIS A 79 -17.24 1.12 -2.42
CA HIS A 79 -18.00 1.29 -1.18
C HIS A 79 -19.10 2.35 -1.30
N THR A 80 -18.97 3.43 -0.56
CA THR A 80 -19.98 4.50 -0.50
C THR A 80 -19.56 5.75 -1.28
N ALA A 81 -18.53 5.65 -2.11
CA ALA A 81 -17.97 6.77 -2.85
C ALA A 81 -17.75 8.00 -1.94
N GLY A 82 -18.20 9.18 -2.35
CA GLY A 82 -18.02 10.41 -1.60
C GLY A 82 -18.63 10.40 -0.19
N ALA A 83 -19.63 9.58 0.09
CA ALA A 83 -20.25 9.49 1.42
C ALA A 83 -19.27 9.02 2.50
N SER A 84 -18.28 8.21 2.17
CA SER A 84 -17.23 7.78 3.10
C SER A 84 -16.39 8.94 3.64
N PHE A 85 -16.22 10.01 2.88
CA PHE A 85 -15.44 11.17 3.28
C PHE A 85 -16.26 12.28 3.94
N ALA A 86 -17.59 12.17 3.93
CA ALA A 86 -18.47 13.20 4.49
C ALA A 86 -18.15 13.56 5.96
N PRO A 87 -17.81 12.59 6.85
CA PRO A 87 -17.42 12.90 8.21
C PRO A 87 -16.10 13.66 8.34
N ASN A 88 -15.23 13.54 7.32
CA ASN A 88 -13.93 14.21 7.29
C ASN A 88 -13.62 14.71 5.86
N PRO A 89 -14.23 15.84 5.45
CA PRO A 89 -14.21 16.31 4.08
C PRO A 89 -12.83 16.64 3.52
N ILE A 90 -11.79 16.77 4.35
CA ILE A 90 -10.41 17.02 3.89
C ILE A 90 -9.91 15.93 2.95
N TYR A 91 -10.45 14.70 3.04
CA TYR A 91 -10.04 13.56 2.21
C TYR A 91 -10.71 13.52 0.83
N PHE A 92 -11.59 14.47 0.51
CA PHE A 92 -11.96 14.73 -0.89
C PHE A 92 -10.79 15.29 -1.70
N ASP A 93 -9.80 15.89 -1.05
CA ASP A 93 -8.55 16.27 -1.69
C ASP A 93 -7.55 15.11 -1.65
N PRO A 94 -7.17 14.53 -2.81
CA PRO A 94 -6.22 13.42 -2.90
C PRO A 94 -4.87 13.71 -2.23
N GLU A 95 -4.47 14.97 -2.19
CA GLU A 95 -3.22 15.39 -1.57
C GLU A 95 -3.19 15.05 -0.07
N ASN A 96 -4.32 15.19 0.62
CA ASN A 96 -4.42 14.89 2.05
C ASN A 96 -4.37 13.40 2.34
N ILE A 97 -4.81 12.55 1.42
CA ILE A 97 -4.66 11.09 1.51
C ILE A 97 -3.18 10.71 1.49
N VAL A 98 -2.42 11.27 0.55
CA VAL A 98 -0.98 11.00 0.44
C VAL A 98 -0.21 11.56 1.63
N LYS A 99 -0.56 12.76 2.12
CA LYS A 99 0.02 13.32 3.35
C LYS A 99 -0.22 12.41 4.54
N LEU A 100 -1.43 11.89 4.70
CA LEU A 100 -1.76 10.95 5.77
C LEU A 100 -0.87 9.68 5.72
N ALA A 101 -0.65 9.12 4.53
CA ALA A 101 0.23 7.97 4.37
C ALA A 101 1.68 8.27 4.77
N ILE A 102 2.18 9.45 4.39
CA ILE A 102 3.53 9.91 4.75
C ILE A 102 3.65 10.13 6.25
N GLU A 103 2.72 10.84 6.86
CA GLU A 103 2.68 11.13 8.31
C GLU A 103 2.53 9.83 9.13
N GLY A 104 1.75 8.87 8.63
CA GLY A 104 1.61 7.54 9.21
C GLY A 104 2.85 6.66 9.05
N GLY A 105 3.86 7.10 8.30
CA GLY A 105 5.07 6.32 8.03
C GLY A 105 4.80 5.07 7.21
N CYS A 106 3.81 5.10 6.31
CA CYS A 106 3.53 3.97 5.43
C CYS A 106 4.65 3.73 4.42
N ASN A 107 4.83 2.48 4.00
CA ASN A 107 5.75 2.13 2.93
C ASN A 107 5.23 2.58 1.56
N ALA A 108 3.90 2.61 1.39
CA ALA A 108 3.26 3.07 0.16
C ALA A 108 1.85 3.59 0.43
N VAL A 109 1.32 4.31 -0.53
CA VAL A 109 -0.11 4.63 -0.64
C VAL A 109 -0.69 3.92 -1.87
N ALA A 110 -1.85 3.27 -1.69
CA ALA A 110 -2.54 2.58 -2.77
C ALA A 110 -3.86 3.30 -3.07
N SER A 111 -4.10 3.61 -4.34
CA SER A 111 -5.34 4.23 -4.77
C SER A 111 -5.58 4.03 -6.28
N THR A 112 -6.64 4.63 -6.79
CA THR A 112 -6.95 4.63 -8.22
C THR A 112 -5.94 5.44 -9.02
N PHE A 113 -5.86 5.16 -10.30
CA PHE A 113 -4.95 5.89 -11.21
C PHE A 113 -5.23 7.40 -11.23
N GLY A 114 -6.50 7.79 -11.24
CA GLY A 114 -6.89 9.20 -11.26
C GLY A 114 -6.44 9.96 -10.00
N ILE A 115 -6.66 9.37 -8.83
CA ILE A 115 -6.25 9.92 -7.53
C ILE A 115 -4.72 10.09 -7.48
N LEU A 116 -3.98 9.01 -7.75
CA LEU A 116 -2.52 9.06 -7.68
C LEU A 116 -1.94 9.96 -8.77
N GLY A 117 -2.50 9.93 -9.99
CA GLY A 117 -2.07 10.78 -11.10
C GLY A 117 -2.19 12.28 -10.80
N ALA A 118 -3.27 12.68 -10.13
CA ALA A 118 -3.49 14.09 -9.76
C ALA A 118 -2.38 14.65 -8.85
N VAL A 119 -1.75 13.81 -8.04
CA VAL A 119 -0.75 14.21 -7.05
C VAL A 119 0.67 13.69 -7.34
N ALA A 120 0.83 12.86 -8.35
CA ALA A 120 2.08 12.17 -8.66
C ALA A 120 3.28 13.12 -8.75
N ARG A 121 3.13 14.25 -9.45
CA ARG A 121 4.22 15.23 -9.63
C ARG A 121 4.78 15.77 -8.32
N LYS A 122 3.92 15.87 -7.29
CA LYS A 122 4.31 16.42 -5.97
C LYS A 122 4.87 15.35 -5.02
N TYR A 123 4.45 14.08 -5.18
CA TYR A 123 4.63 13.09 -4.12
C TYR A 123 5.29 11.78 -4.54
N ALA A 124 5.36 11.44 -5.84
CA ALA A 124 5.91 10.16 -6.28
C ALA A 124 7.38 9.91 -5.85
N HIS A 125 8.14 10.99 -5.61
CA HIS A 125 9.50 10.92 -5.10
C HIS A 125 9.58 10.84 -3.56
N LYS A 126 8.44 10.98 -2.86
CA LYS A 126 8.37 11.01 -1.38
C LYS A 126 7.81 9.74 -0.79
N ILE A 127 7.00 9.01 -1.54
CA ILE A 127 6.38 7.76 -1.12
C ILE A 127 6.05 6.91 -2.34
N PRO A 128 6.33 5.60 -2.33
CA PRO A 128 5.91 4.68 -3.38
C PRO A 128 4.40 4.65 -3.58
N PHE A 129 3.97 4.56 -4.82
CA PHE A 129 2.57 4.43 -5.20
C PHE A 129 2.25 3.00 -5.63
N VAL A 130 1.10 2.51 -5.19
CA VAL A 130 0.50 1.24 -5.63
C VAL A 130 -0.80 1.57 -6.36
N VAL A 131 -0.85 1.29 -7.65
CA VAL A 131 -2.01 1.61 -8.48
C VAL A 131 -3.00 0.46 -8.49
N LYS A 132 -4.25 0.73 -8.13
CA LYS A 132 -5.34 -0.21 -8.23
C LYS A 132 -5.83 -0.27 -9.68
N LEU A 133 -5.84 -1.47 -10.27
CA LEU A 133 -6.21 -1.70 -11.66
C LEU A 133 -7.68 -2.05 -11.85
N ASN A 134 -8.30 -2.64 -10.83
CA ASN A 134 -9.69 -3.09 -10.86
C ASN A 134 -10.40 -2.76 -9.55
N HIS A 135 -11.71 -2.74 -9.58
CA HIS A 135 -12.54 -2.56 -8.39
C HIS A 135 -13.91 -3.20 -8.59
N ASN A 136 -14.66 -3.33 -7.49
CA ASN A 136 -16.05 -3.79 -7.54
C ASN A 136 -16.93 -2.73 -8.19
N GLU A 137 -17.83 -3.17 -9.06
CA GLU A 137 -18.86 -2.34 -9.67
C GLU A 137 -19.98 -2.07 -8.65
N LEU A 138 -19.86 -0.99 -7.88
CA LEU A 138 -20.82 -0.63 -6.83
C LEU A 138 -21.61 0.65 -7.13
N LEU A 139 -21.23 1.39 -8.16
CA LEU A 139 -21.84 2.67 -8.48
C LEU A 139 -22.97 2.57 -9.49
N THR A 140 -23.14 1.43 -10.13
CA THR A 140 -24.24 1.17 -11.06
C THR A 140 -25.40 0.44 -10.39
N TYR A 141 -26.59 0.60 -10.95
CA TYR A 141 -27.78 -0.09 -10.48
C TYR A 141 -28.42 -0.89 -11.62
N PRO A 142 -28.81 -2.16 -11.38
CA PRO A 142 -28.53 -2.95 -10.17
C PRO A 142 -27.04 -3.31 -10.03
N ASN A 143 -26.56 -3.33 -8.78
CA ASN A 143 -25.17 -3.71 -8.51
C ASN A 143 -24.94 -5.17 -8.89
N SER A 144 -23.98 -5.41 -9.77
CA SER A 144 -23.59 -6.77 -10.15
C SER A 144 -22.44 -7.31 -9.29
N TYR A 145 -21.75 -6.45 -8.57
CA TYR A 145 -20.54 -6.75 -7.77
C TYR A 145 -19.41 -7.38 -8.59
N ASP A 146 -19.45 -7.19 -9.88
CA ASP A 146 -18.43 -7.67 -10.79
C ASP A 146 -17.15 -6.84 -10.66
N GLN A 147 -16.01 -7.49 -10.87
CA GLN A 147 -14.73 -6.79 -10.93
C GLN A 147 -14.60 -6.09 -12.29
N VAL A 148 -14.48 -4.77 -12.26
CA VAL A 148 -14.27 -3.94 -13.44
C VAL A 148 -12.83 -3.50 -13.50
N MET A 149 -12.17 -3.69 -14.62
CA MET A 149 -10.80 -3.29 -14.87
C MET A 149 -10.76 -1.91 -15.50
N PHE A 150 -10.06 -0.96 -14.87
CA PHE A 150 -9.89 0.41 -15.37
C PHE A 150 -8.66 0.61 -16.22
N GLY A 151 -7.71 -0.28 -16.10
CA GLY A 151 -6.46 -0.19 -16.84
C GLY A 151 -5.74 -1.52 -16.86
N THR A 152 -4.80 -1.64 -17.77
CA THR A 152 -3.92 -2.81 -17.87
C THR A 152 -2.54 -2.47 -17.32
N CYS A 153 -1.78 -3.47 -16.91
CA CYS A 153 -0.38 -3.27 -16.51
C CYS A 153 0.42 -2.57 -17.63
N LEU A 154 0.09 -2.87 -18.89
CA LEU A 154 0.75 -2.25 -20.04
C LEU A 154 0.53 -0.74 -20.09
N LEU A 155 -0.69 -0.27 -19.81
CA LEU A 155 -1.00 1.17 -19.77
C LEU A 155 -0.17 1.90 -18.71
N TYR A 156 0.06 1.26 -17.56
CA TYR A 156 0.77 1.86 -16.44
C TYR A 156 2.29 1.68 -16.48
N THR A 157 2.78 0.81 -17.34
CA THR A 157 4.22 0.48 -17.48
C THR A 157 4.78 0.81 -18.85
N SER A 158 3.96 1.33 -19.78
CA SER A 158 4.39 1.69 -21.13
C SER A 158 5.19 2.99 -21.18
N ASP A 159 5.89 3.20 -22.26
CA ASP A 159 6.85 4.29 -22.50
C ASP A 159 6.32 5.72 -22.30
N ALA A 160 5.01 5.91 -22.25
CA ALA A 160 4.42 7.20 -21.89
C ALA A 160 4.86 7.72 -20.49
N ALA A 161 5.37 6.84 -19.63
CA ALA A 161 6.03 7.20 -18.40
C ALA A 161 7.55 7.43 -18.58
N ASP A 162 8.18 6.80 -19.56
CA ASP A 162 9.61 6.92 -19.88
C ASP A 162 9.93 8.20 -20.66
N ASP A 163 9.07 8.63 -21.57
CA ASP A 163 9.24 9.89 -22.31
C ASP A 163 9.19 11.15 -21.42
N ARG A 164 8.79 11.01 -20.16
CA ARG A 164 8.78 12.10 -19.18
C ARG A 164 10.00 12.13 -18.24
N ILE A 165 10.87 11.15 -18.36
CA ILE A 165 12.11 11.07 -17.53
C ILE A 165 13.34 11.42 -18.36
N SER A 166 13.22 11.58 -19.68
CA SER A 166 14.30 12.01 -20.58
C SER A 166 14.25 13.52 -20.83
N VAL A 167 14.29 14.34 -19.78
CA VAL A 167 14.70 15.74 -19.84
C VAL A 167 15.50 16.08 -18.58
#